data_3f11f8b10a97c603adaf2e278a173f0c
#
_entry.id   3f11f8b10a97c603adaf2e278a173f0c
#
_cell.length_a   1.000
_cell.length_b   1.000
_cell.length_c   1.000
_cell.angle_alpha   90.00
_cell.angle_beta   90.00
_cell.angle_gamma   90.00
#
_symmetry.space_group_name_H-M   'P 1'
#
loop_
_entity.id
_entity.type
_entity.pdbx_description
1 polymer ?
#
loop_
_entity_poly.entity_id
_entity_poly.type
_entity_poly.pdbx_seq_one_letter_code
_entity_poly.pdbx_strand_id
1 'polypeptide(L)'
;MKRFYEKKSHLIRRNPNLTDEQKQEIIELLGKHPSYENKIDWNKSSSLTYEDFLKVLRPLYINDLDPRGLIEGEDYDISYESEDEVLYSIYTYEASKILASNAIEPEMWTEIPFWCGYAEKTDEAHAFGHFDSEHGKMKPGAKWCISMQTSIKYWNDYSPNIHFFFWFRNDDSLGDDRKIAISVSKRTWKVAKVYNGADDEIEMELPSYITEAINKERKNYREKELNKLKSMFTLNPQTNRYDYDGDLDVDIIKNFVSKNKKGFAIDFGKITGYFDCSYFGLKSLKGAPTEVGGDFYCNSNHLTSLEGAPQTVGRDFNCSENQLTSLKGAPQKVGRDFYCFFNHLTSLEGVPKEIGGGFDCHYNQLTSLKGVPQTVGDNFNCSDNYLTSLEGAPQKVGGHFSCHSNQLTSLEGAPQEVVKDFSCYNNQLTSLKGAPQTVGEDFWCSYNQLTSLEGAPKTVGGCFHCYRNKLTSLKGAPQEVSRWLDCHGNSNLHSLEGIGEVKGTIYKDF
;
A
#
# COMPACT_ATOMS: atom_id res chain seq x y z
N MET A 1 -34.66 -37.27 5.95
CA MET A 1 -33.52 -37.74 5.14
C MET A 1 -33.92 -38.77 4.08
N LYS A 2 -34.51 -39.93 4.42
CA LYS A 2 -34.90 -40.96 3.43
C LYS A 2 -35.76 -40.47 2.22
N ARG A 3 -36.75 -39.60 2.44
CA ARG A 3 -37.63 -39.06 1.38
C ARG A 3 -36.94 -38.07 0.42
N PHE A 4 -35.87 -37.44 0.80
CA PHE A 4 -35.14 -36.48 -0.03
C PHE A 4 -34.18 -37.23 -1.01
N TYR A 5 -33.52 -38.24 -0.48
CA TYR A 5 -32.63 -39.14 -1.22
C TYR A 5 -33.33 -39.86 -2.38
N GLU A 6 -34.54 -40.40 -2.15
CA GLU A 6 -35.36 -41.10 -3.16
C GLU A 6 -35.75 -40.17 -4.33
N LYS A 7 -35.91 -38.90 -4.10
CA LYS A 7 -36.32 -37.92 -5.11
C LYS A 7 -35.16 -37.48 -6.05
N LYS A 8 -33.96 -37.40 -5.54
CA LYS A 8 -32.76 -36.97 -6.26
C LYS A 8 -32.12 -38.12 -7.05
N SER A 9 -32.10 -39.32 -6.51
CA SER A 9 -31.65 -40.52 -7.23
C SER A 9 -32.48 -40.79 -8.47
N HIS A 10 -33.75 -40.43 -8.49
CA HIS A 10 -34.61 -40.53 -9.67
C HIS A 10 -34.16 -39.58 -10.81
N LEU A 11 -33.61 -38.42 -10.51
CA LEU A 11 -33.06 -37.46 -11.49
C LEU A 11 -31.78 -38.02 -12.13
N ILE A 12 -30.91 -38.62 -11.33
CA ILE A 12 -29.67 -39.25 -11.80
C ILE A 12 -30.01 -40.46 -12.71
N ARG A 13 -30.94 -41.33 -12.31
CA ARG A 13 -31.37 -42.50 -13.11
C ARG A 13 -31.94 -42.14 -14.50
N ARG A 14 -32.46 -40.90 -14.63
CA ARG A 14 -33.02 -40.40 -15.90
C ARG A 14 -32.02 -39.58 -16.74
N ASN A 15 -30.81 -39.33 -16.24
CA ASN A 15 -29.82 -38.59 -16.98
C ASN A 15 -29.33 -39.45 -18.22
N PRO A 16 -29.50 -38.95 -19.45
CA PRO A 16 -29.13 -39.70 -20.65
C PRO A 16 -27.61 -39.68 -20.91
N ASN A 17 -26.87 -38.78 -20.26
CA ASN A 17 -25.43 -38.60 -20.44
C ASN A 17 -24.59 -39.50 -19.54
N LEU A 18 -25.22 -40.38 -18.74
CA LEU A 18 -24.56 -41.29 -17.80
C LEU A 18 -24.84 -42.74 -18.18
N THR A 19 -23.84 -43.62 -18.04
CA THR A 19 -24.03 -45.06 -18.09
C THR A 19 -24.77 -45.54 -16.83
N ASP A 20 -25.32 -46.77 -16.87
CA ASP A 20 -26.04 -47.30 -15.71
C ASP A 20 -25.10 -47.55 -14.51
N GLU A 21 -23.82 -47.87 -14.75
CA GLU A 21 -22.79 -48.02 -13.75
C GLU A 21 -22.48 -46.67 -13.10
N GLN A 22 -22.25 -45.62 -13.90
CA GLN A 22 -22.03 -44.26 -13.42
C GLN A 22 -23.19 -43.73 -12.61
N LYS A 23 -24.43 -44.01 -12.99
CA LYS A 23 -25.64 -43.66 -12.25
C LYS A 23 -25.67 -44.32 -10.89
N GLN A 24 -25.37 -45.64 -10.85
CA GLN A 24 -25.41 -46.41 -9.62
C GLN A 24 -24.37 -45.87 -8.63
N GLU A 25 -23.17 -45.62 -9.12
CA GLU A 25 -22.08 -45.11 -8.35
C GLU A 25 -22.34 -43.70 -7.73
N ILE A 26 -22.78 -42.75 -8.54
CA ILE A 26 -23.15 -41.40 -8.06
C ILE A 26 -24.26 -41.51 -6.98
N ILE A 27 -25.24 -42.41 -7.17
CA ILE A 27 -26.29 -42.62 -6.19
C ILE A 27 -25.78 -43.19 -4.89
N GLU A 28 -24.85 -44.15 -4.94
CA GLU A 28 -24.21 -44.72 -3.73
C GLU A 28 -23.37 -43.69 -2.97
N LEU A 29 -22.59 -42.92 -3.70
CA LEU A 29 -21.75 -41.85 -3.14
C LEU A 29 -22.59 -40.80 -2.39
N LEU A 30 -23.61 -40.25 -3.04
CA LEU A 30 -24.51 -39.29 -2.43
C LEU A 30 -25.31 -39.90 -1.28
N GLY A 31 -25.59 -41.23 -1.33
CA GLY A 31 -26.26 -41.93 -0.24
C GLY A 31 -25.42 -42.02 1.01
N LYS A 32 -24.11 -42.21 0.88
CA LYS A 32 -23.15 -42.18 1.98
C LYS A 32 -22.91 -40.75 2.49
N HIS A 33 -22.96 -39.75 1.62
CA HIS A 33 -22.64 -38.36 1.93
C HIS A 33 -23.74 -37.36 1.50
N PRO A 34 -24.91 -37.34 2.17
CA PRO A 34 -26.08 -36.55 1.75
C PRO A 34 -25.86 -35.03 1.71
N SER A 35 -24.88 -34.50 2.44
CA SER A 35 -24.55 -33.05 2.44
C SER A 35 -24.05 -32.54 1.09
N TYR A 36 -23.52 -33.41 0.25
CA TYR A 36 -23.01 -33.06 -1.07
C TYR A 36 -24.12 -32.87 -2.12
N GLU A 37 -25.33 -33.33 -1.87
CA GLU A 37 -26.48 -33.06 -2.73
C GLU A 37 -26.71 -31.57 -2.96
N ASN A 38 -26.43 -30.74 -1.97
CA ASN A 38 -26.61 -29.29 -2.05
C ASN A 38 -25.57 -28.59 -2.94
N LYS A 39 -24.50 -29.27 -3.32
CA LYS A 39 -23.45 -28.75 -4.20
C LYS A 39 -23.73 -29.03 -5.68
N ILE A 40 -24.75 -29.82 -6.01
CA ILE A 40 -25.12 -30.18 -7.38
C ILE A 40 -26.27 -29.28 -7.84
N ASP A 41 -26.13 -28.68 -9.03
CA ASP A 41 -27.21 -27.91 -9.66
C ASP A 41 -28.26 -28.85 -10.26
N TRP A 42 -29.23 -29.26 -9.48
CA TRP A 42 -30.26 -30.18 -9.84
C TRP A 42 -31.20 -29.68 -10.96
N ASN A 43 -31.22 -28.39 -11.23
CA ASN A 43 -32.00 -27.83 -12.35
C ASN A 43 -31.41 -28.25 -13.71
N LYS A 44 -30.10 -28.56 -13.72
CA LYS A 44 -29.38 -29.04 -14.91
C LYS A 44 -29.15 -30.55 -14.90
N SER A 45 -29.77 -31.29 -14.00
CA SER A 45 -29.50 -32.73 -13.78
C SER A 45 -29.59 -33.63 -15.00
N SER A 46 -30.40 -33.29 -15.99
CA SER A 46 -30.53 -34.04 -17.25
C SER A 46 -29.41 -33.73 -18.28
N SER A 47 -28.63 -32.66 -18.08
CA SER A 47 -27.56 -32.26 -18.97
C SER A 47 -26.16 -32.40 -18.33
N LEU A 48 -26.08 -32.72 -17.04
CA LEU A 48 -24.80 -32.95 -16.38
C LEU A 48 -24.13 -34.20 -16.94
N THR A 49 -22.84 -34.08 -17.22
CA THR A 49 -21.98 -35.19 -17.57
C THR A 49 -21.43 -35.88 -16.32
N TYR A 50 -20.86 -37.05 -16.48
CA TYR A 50 -20.18 -37.76 -15.41
C TYR A 50 -19.04 -36.91 -14.79
N GLU A 51 -18.29 -36.20 -15.62
CA GLU A 51 -17.27 -35.25 -15.17
C GLU A 51 -17.84 -34.14 -14.27
N ASP A 52 -19.04 -33.63 -14.57
CA ASP A 52 -19.66 -32.60 -13.76
C ASP A 52 -20.02 -33.13 -12.34
N PHE A 53 -20.44 -34.37 -12.26
CA PHE A 53 -20.65 -35.03 -10.97
C PHE A 53 -19.33 -35.27 -10.25
N LEU A 54 -18.30 -35.71 -10.95
CA LEU A 54 -16.98 -35.94 -10.37
C LEU A 54 -16.36 -34.66 -9.75
N LYS A 55 -16.52 -33.51 -10.40
CA LYS A 55 -16.03 -32.22 -9.84
C LYS A 55 -16.59 -31.94 -8.46
N VAL A 56 -17.86 -32.31 -8.20
CA VAL A 56 -18.51 -32.10 -6.93
C VAL A 56 -18.17 -33.20 -5.92
N LEU A 57 -18.02 -34.43 -6.39
CA LEU A 57 -17.85 -35.63 -5.55
C LEU A 57 -16.40 -35.94 -5.23
N ARG A 58 -15.45 -35.34 -5.96
CA ARG A 58 -13.99 -35.54 -5.77
C ARG A 58 -13.54 -35.51 -4.33
N PRO A 59 -13.95 -34.54 -3.47
CA PRO A 59 -13.53 -34.54 -2.06
C PRO A 59 -14.00 -35.77 -1.27
N LEU A 60 -14.97 -36.54 -1.77
CA LEU A 60 -15.46 -37.73 -1.10
C LEU A 60 -14.56 -38.94 -1.31
N TYR A 61 -13.78 -38.96 -2.39
CA TYR A 61 -12.82 -40.03 -2.67
C TYR A 61 -11.61 -39.99 -1.72
N ILE A 62 -11.33 -38.84 -1.15
CA ILE A 62 -10.25 -38.64 -0.17
C ILE A 62 -10.63 -39.31 1.16
N ASN A 63 -11.93 -39.59 1.39
CA ASN A 63 -12.47 -40.04 2.68
C ASN A 63 -13.14 -41.41 2.60
N ASP A 64 -12.54 -42.47 2.14
CA ASP A 64 -13.05 -43.86 2.15
C ASP A 64 -13.67 -44.43 0.87
N LEU A 65 -13.44 -43.90 -0.33
CA LEU A 65 -14.04 -44.42 -1.55
C LEU A 65 -13.01 -44.98 -2.53
N ASP A 66 -13.35 -46.16 -3.10
CA ASP A 66 -12.58 -46.79 -4.16
C ASP A 66 -12.75 -45.99 -5.49
N PRO A 67 -11.73 -45.32 -6.01
CA PRO A 67 -11.82 -44.50 -7.20
C PRO A 67 -11.74 -45.29 -8.50
N ARG A 68 -11.63 -46.63 -8.46
CA ARG A 68 -11.41 -47.51 -9.63
C ARG A 68 -12.45 -47.41 -10.74
N GLY A 69 -13.66 -46.91 -10.45
CA GLY A 69 -14.72 -46.71 -11.43
C GLY A 69 -14.74 -45.33 -12.08
N LEU A 70 -13.87 -44.39 -11.67
CA LEU A 70 -14.00 -42.96 -11.98
C LEU A 70 -12.91 -42.43 -12.89
N ILE A 71 -11.84 -43.18 -13.07
CA ILE A 71 -10.73 -42.81 -13.92
C ILE A 71 -10.73 -43.76 -15.11
N GLU A 72 -11.35 -43.31 -16.21
CA GLU A 72 -11.15 -43.97 -17.49
C GLU A 72 -9.73 -43.76 -17.98
N GLY A 73 -8.89 -44.72 -17.72
CA GLY A 73 -7.54 -44.84 -18.25
C GLY A 73 -7.14 -46.26 -18.11
N GLU A 74 -6.97 -46.92 -19.20
CA GLU A 74 -6.50 -48.31 -19.27
C GLU A 74 -5.22 -48.45 -18.41
N ASP A 75 -5.15 -49.52 -17.60
CA ASP A 75 -3.98 -50.04 -16.92
C ASP A 75 -3.60 -49.53 -15.52
N TYR A 76 -4.56 -49.10 -14.70
CA TYR A 76 -4.25 -49.01 -13.24
C TYR A 76 -4.96 -50.12 -12.48
N ASP A 77 -4.26 -51.25 -12.35
CA ASP A 77 -4.58 -52.26 -11.34
C ASP A 77 -4.02 -51.73 -9.99
N ILE A 78 -4.77 -50.87 -9.35
CA ILE A 78 -4.36 -50.31 -8.06
C ILE A 78 -5.03 -51.12 -6.98
N SER A 79 -4.29 -52.04 -6.43
CA SER A 79 -4.61 -52.63 -5.12
C SER A 79 -4.23 -51.61 -4.04
N TYR A 80 -5.21 -50.90 -3.49
CA TYR A 80 -4.96 -49.87 -2.48
C TYR A 80 -4.68 -50.51 -1.12
N GLU A 81 -3.47 -50.34 -0.63
CA GLU A 81 -3.08 -50.72 0.71
C GLU A 81 -2.97 -49.45 1.65
N SER A 82 -2.99 -48.20 1.10
CA SER A 82 -2.83 -46.98 1.86
C SER A 82 -3.63 -45.78 1.31
N GLU A 83 -3.88 -44.79 2.18
CA GLU A 83 -4.52 -43.52 1.79
C GLU A 83 -3.73 -42.74 0.70
N ASP A 84 -2.40 -42.86 0.69
CA ASP A 84 -1.52 -42.22 -0.28
C ASP A 84 -1.73 -42.77 -1.70
N GLU A 85 -2.05 -44.06 -1.86
CA GLU A 85 -2.35 -44.70 -3.14
C GLU A 85 -3.70 -44.26 -3.71
N VAL A 86 -4.67 -44.01 -2.85
CA VAL A 86 -5.99 -43.48 -3.25
C VAL A 86 -5.86 -42.09 -3.85
N LEU A 87 -5.08 -41.22 -3.22
CA LEU A 87 -4.80 -39.89 -3.73
C LEU A 87 -4.04 -39.88 -5.04
N TYR A 88 -3.08 -40.76 -5.16
CA TYR A 88 -2.34 -40.96 -6.40
C TYR A 88 -3.28 -41.17 -7.60
N SER A 89 -4.29 -41.98 -7.45
CA SER A 89 -5.27 -42.27 -8.52
C SER A 89 -6.16 -41.08 -8.84
N ILE A 90 -6.57 -40.30 -7.85
CA ILE A 90 -7.40 -39.11 -8.05
C ILE A 90 -6.64 -38.04 -8.83
N TYR A 91 -5.37 -37.83 -8.53
CA TYR A 91 -4.55 -36.80 -9.18
C TYR A 91 -4.06 -37.20 -10.57
N THR A 92 -4.11 -38.48 -10.96
CA THR A 92 -3.67 -38.97 -12.28
C THR A 92 -4.37 -38.23 -13.45
N TYR A 93 -5.69 -38.24 -13.44
CA TYR A 93 -6.50 -37.62 -14.50
C TYR A 93 -6.40 -36.09 -14.50
N GLU A 94 -6.46 -35.48 -13.33
CA GLU A 94 -6.36 -34.04 -13.20
C GLU A 94 -4.95 -33.54 -13.47
N ALA A 95 -3.93 -34.29 -13.11
CA ALA A 95 -2.56 -33.94 -13.45
C ALA A 95 -2.35 -33.77 -14.95
N SER A 96 -2.91 -34.67 -15.75
CA SER A 96 -2.84 -34.57 -17.21
C SER A 96 -3.49 -33.28 -17.73
N LYS A 97 -4.61 -32.86 -17.15
CA LYS A 97 -5.30 -31.60 -17.52
C LYS A 97 -4.54 -30.37 -17.02
N ILE A 98 -4.04 -30.39 -15.80
CA ILE A 98 -3.26 -29.29 -15.21
C ILE A 98 -1.97 -29.11 -16.00
N LEU A 99 -1.28 -30.19 -16.31
CA LEU A 99 -0.05 -30.16 -17.09
C LEU A 99 -0.30 -29.63 -18.50
N ALA A 100 -1.39 -30.03 -19.15
CA ALA A 100 -1.78 -29.52 -20.46
C ALA A 100 -2.16 -28.03 -20.41
N SER A 101 -2.78 -27.56 -19.33
CA SER A 101 -3.21 -26.15 -19.20
C SER A 101 -2.07 -25.21 -18.76
N ASN A 102 -1.11 -25.72 -17.99
CA ASN A 102 0.01 -24.95 -17.43
C ASN A 102 1.33 -25.14 -18.17
N ALA A 103 1.33 -25.98 -19.22
CA ALA A 103 2.49 -26.15 -20.08
C ALA A 103 2.85 -24.82 -20.74
N ILE A 104 4.14 -24.48 -20.72
CA ILE A 104 4.65 -23.22 -21.28
C ILE A 104 4.41 -23.16 -22.78
N GLU A 105 4.47 -24.29 -23.47
CA GLU A 105 4.00 -24.50 -24.83
C GLU A 105 3.68 -26.01 -25.02
N PRO A 106 2.43 -26.41 -25.27
CA PRO A 106 2.06 -27.82 -25.41
C PRO A 106 2.82 -28.55 -26.52
N GLU A 107 3.20 -27.86 -27.59
CA GLU A 107 3.94 -28.41 -28.72
C GLU A 107 5.39 -28.78 -28.41
N MET A 108 5.94 -28.25 -27.32
CA MET A 108 7.32 -28.51 -26.88
C MET A 108 7.48 -29.90 -26.20
N TRP A 109 6.42 -30.62 -25.92
CA TRP A 109 6.44 -31.91 -25.25
C TRP A 109 7.12 -33.02 -26.08
N THR A 110 7.18 -32.84 -27.39
CA THR A 110 7.77 -33.82 -28.31
C THR A 110 9.21 -33.53 -28.69
N GLU A 111 9.69 -32.30 -28.57
CA GLU A 111 10.99 -31.87 -29.05
C GLU A 111 11.96 -31.38 -27.97
N ILE A 112 11.48 -31.03 -26.77
CA ILE A 112 12.32 -30.54 -25.68
C ILE A 112 12.35 -31.55 -24.52
N PRO A 113 13.55 -31.94 -24.02
CA PRO A 113 13.69 -32.98 -22.99
C PRO A 113 13.35 -32.47 -21.57
N PHE A 114 12.43 -31.53 -21.44
CA PHE A 114 12.00 -31.02 -20.13
C PHE A 114 10.61 -30.38 -20.22
N TRP A 115 9.97 -30.34 -19.08
CA TRP A 115 8.74 -29.57 -18.86
C TRP A 115 8.87 -28.76 -17.57
N CYS A 116 8.35 -27.53 -17.55
CA CYS A 116 8.32 -26.69 -16.36
C CYS A 116 6.90 -26.15 -16.15
N GLY A 117 6.36 -26.38 -14.98
CA GLY A 117 5.04 -25.91 -14.57
C GLY A 117 5.08 -25.12 -13.28
N TYR A 118 4.04 -24.33 -13.05
CA TYR A 118 3.84 -23.54 -11.88
C TYR A 118 2.56 -23.98 -11.15
N ALA A 119 2.66 -24.25 -9.83
CA ALA A 119 1.52 -24.60 -9.01
C ALA A 119 1.00 -23.40 -8.20
N GLU A 120 -0.28 -23.08 -8.35
CA GLU A 120 -0.96 -22.07 -7.54
C GLU A 120 -1.69 -22.68 -6.34
N LYS A 121 -2.00 -23.96 -6.39
CA LYS A 121 -2.80 -24.68 -5.41
C LYS A 121 -2.15 -26.01 -5.00
N THR A 122 -2.56 -26.55 -3.85
CA THR A 122 -2.11 -27.84 -3.34
C THR A 122 -2.34 -28.97 -4.35
N ASP A 123 -3.53 -29.01 -4.98
CA ASP A 123 -3.90 -30.03 -5.94
C ASP A 123 -2.95 -30.07 -7.13
N GLU A 124 -2.54 -28.88 -7.62
CA GLU A 124 -1.57 -28.75 -8.71
C GLU A 124 -0.19 -29.27 -8.31
N ALA A 125 0.26 -28.94 -7.09
CA ALA A 125 1.53 -29.44 -6.57
C ALA A 125 1.54 -30.96 -6.44
N HIS A 126 0.44 -31.58 -6.01
CA HIS A 126 0.24 -33.01 -6.01
C HIS A 126 0.33 -33.62 -7.42
N ALA A 127 -0.41 -33.04 -8.38
CA ALA A 127 -0.40 -33.49 -9.75
C ALA A 127 1.03 -33.51 -10.31
N PHE A 128 1.78 -32.42 -10.10
CA PHE A 128 3.18 -32.33 -10.53
C PHE A 128 4.08 -33.38 -9.86
N GLY A 129 3.87 -33.66 -8.58
CA GLY A 129 4.65 -34.65 -7.84
C GLY A 129 4.55 -36.06 -8.43
N HIS A 130 3.40 -36.40 -8.99
CA HIS A 130 3.11 -37.75 -9.49
C HIS A 130 3.23 -37.92 -11.01
N PHE A 131 3.57 -36.89 -11.77
CA PHE A 131 3.66 -36.98 -13.23
C PHE A 131 4.88 -37.77 -13.73
N ASP A 132 4.64 -38.70 -14.68
CA ASP A 132 5.67 -39.40 -15.44
C ASP A 132 5.62 -38.98 -16.91
N SER A 133 6.61 -38.22 -17.36
CA SER A 133 6.67 -37.70 -18.72
C SER A 133 6.94 -38.75 -19.78
N GLU A 134 7.58 -39.88 -19.43
CA GLU A 134 8.03 -40.86 -20.43
C GLU A 134 6.88 -41.65 -21.04
N HIS A 135 5.85 -41.97 -20.25
CA HIS A 135 4.77 -42.83 -20.68
C HIS A 135 3.42 -42.10 -20.79
N GLY A 136 3.40 -40.80 -20.54
CA GLY A 136 2.14 -40.05 -20.42
C GLY A 136 1.24 -40.53 -19.27
N LYS A 137 1.83 -41.30 -18.35
CA LYS A 137 1.16 -41.95 -17.21
C LYS A 137 1.67 -41.37 -15.91
N MET A 138 0.86 -41.48 -14.88
CA MET A 138 1.27 -41.06 -13.54
C MET A 138 1.90 -42.26 -12.82
N LYS A 139 3.03 -42.01 -12.16
CA LYS A 139 3.67 -42.97 -11.25
C LYS A 139 3.93 -42.33 -9.90
N PRO A 140 3.91 -43.10 -8.79
CA PRO A 140 4.43 -42.61 -7.51
C PRO A 140 5.88 -42.18 -7.73
N GLY A 141 6.20 -40.93 -7.43
CA GLY A 141 7.52 -40.52 -7.82
C GLY A 141 8.19 -39.47 -6.97
N ALA A 142 7.64 -38.34 -6.72
CA ALA A 142 8.30 -37.32 -5.93
C ALA A 142 7.85 -37.39 -4.46
N LYS A 143 8.81 -37.33 -3.55
CA LYS A 143 8.55 -37.31 -2.11
C LYS A 143 8.50 -35.90 -1.55
N TRP A 144 8.26 -34.90 -2.40
CA TRP A 144 8.22 -33.50 -1.95
C TRP A 144 7.19 -33.30 -0.85
N CYS A 145 7.61 -32.68 0.23
CA CYS A 145 6.74 -32.39 1.36
C CYS A 145 5.50 -31.57 0.98
N ILE A 146 5.56 -30.79 -0.10
CA ILE A 146 4.45 -29.97 -0.62
C ILE A 146 3.51 -30.75 -1.55
N SER A 147 3.89 -31.92 -2.01
CA SER A 147 3.11 -32.76 -2.94
C SER A 147 2.52 -33.99 -2.28
N MET A 148 2.78 -34.27 -1.01
CA MET A 148 2.23 -35.41 -0.27
C MET A 148 0.89 -35.06 0.36
N GLN A 149 -0.01 -36.00 0.48
CA GLN A 149 -1.36 -35.81 1.04
C GLN A 149 -1.38 -35.24 2.45
N THR A 150 -0.48 -35.72 3.30
CA THR A 150 -0.32 -35.26 4.69
C THR A 150 0.25 -33.85 4.78
N SER A 151 0.58 -33.23 3.64
CA SER A 151 1.37 -32.02 3.55
C SER A 151 0.59 -30.74 3.18
N ILE A 152 -0.75 -30.77 3.25
CA ILE A 152 -1.55 -29.53 3.22
C ILE A 152 -1.01 -28.49 4.20
N LYS A 153 -0.52 -28.95 5.35
CA LYS A 153 0.15 -28.11 6.33
C LYS A 153 1.37 -27.41 5.74
N TYR A 154 2.28 -28.16 5.11
CA TYR A 154 3.50 -27.61 4.52
C TYR A 154 3.19 -26.67 3.34
N TRP A 155 2.18 -27.00 2.51
CA TRP A 155 1.71 -26.08 1.49
C TRP A 155 1.21 -24.77 2.11
N ASN A 156 0.36 -24.84 3.12
CA ASN A 156 -0.18 -23.66 3.79
C ASN A 156 0.88 -22.84 4.51
N ASP A 157 1.94 -23.48 5.02
CA ASP A 157 3.06 -22.81 5.67
C ASP A 157 3.95 -22.08 4.65
N TYR A 158 4.20 -22.66 3.48
CA TYR A 158 5.12 -22.13 2.47
C TYR A 158 4.43 -21.26 1.41
N SER A 159 3.26 -21.67 0.94
CA SER A 159 2.58 -21.02 -0.19
C SER A 159 2.26 -19.53 0.02
N PRO A 160 2.07 -18.98 1.23
CA PRO A 160 1.92 -17.54 1.41
C PRO A 160 3.12 -16.73 0.92
N ASN A 161 4.33 -17.30 1.02
CA ASN A 161 5.59 -16.61 0.73
C ASN A 161 6.37 -17.15 -0.46
N ILE A 162 6.02 -18.32 -0.97
CA ILE A 162 6.76 -19.08 -1.98
C ILE A 162 5.85 -19.41 -3.16
N HIS A 163 6.38 -19.26 -4.37
CA HIS A 163 5.86 -19.87 -5.59
C HIS A 163 6.64 -21.17 -5.84
N PHE A 164 5.95 -22.21 -6.28
CA PHE A 164 6.58 -23.47 -6.63
C PHE A 164 6.54 -23.70 -8.13
N PHE A 165 7.72 -23.98 -8.71
CA PHE A 165 7.88 -24.39 -10.09
C PHE A 165 8.41 -25.82 -10.10
N PHE A 166 7.97 -26.60 -11.10
CA PHE A 166 8.35 -27.99 -11.23
C PHE A 166 8.99 -28.18 -12.60
N TRP A 167 10.17 -28.78 -12.59
CA TRP A 167 10.93 -29.07 -13.78
C TRP A 167 11.15 -30.58 -13.91
N PHE A 168 10.68 -31.18 -14.98
CA PHE A 168 10.83 -32.60 -15.28
C PHE A 168 11.81 -32.76 -16.42
N ARG A 169 12.82 -33.59 -16.19
CA ARG A 169 13.84 -33.92 -17.19
C ARG A 169 13.53 -35.31 -17.76
N ASN A 170 13.61 -35.46 -19.08
CA ASN A 170 13.35 -36.72 -19.77
C ASN A 170 14.63 -37.56 -19.88
N ASP A 171 15.19 -37.91 -18.73
CA ASP A 171 16.42 -38.74 -18.62
C ASP A 171 16.33 -39.62 -17.39
N ASP A 172 16.00 -40.90 -17.61
CA ASP A 172 15.84 -41.89 -16.54
C ASP A 172 17.14 -42.21 -15.79
N SER A 173 18.32 -41.93 -16.39
CA SER A 173 19.61 -42.14 -15.73
C SER A 173 19.83 -41.22 -14.52
N LEU A 174 19.02 -40.15 -14.43
CA LEU A 174 19.11 -39.15 -13.36
C LEU A 174 18.40 -39.60 -12.05
N GLY A 175 17.61 -40.68 -12.07
CA GLY A 175 16.90 -41.14 -10.88
C GLY A 175 16.01 -40.06 -10.26
N ASP A 176 16.16 -39.82 -8.96
CA ASP A 176 15.38 -38.77 -8.24
C ASP A 176 15.69 -37.37 -8.73
N ASP A 177 16.85 -37.10 -9.31
CA ASP A 177 17.21 -35.81 -9.89
C ASP A 177 16.45 -35.48 -11.19
N ARG A 178 15.68 -36.44 -11.73
CA ARG A 178 14.81 -36.22 -12.88
C ARG A 178 13.68 -35.23 -12.60
N LYS A 179 13.20 -35.19 -11.37
CA LYS A 179 12.11 -34.31 -10.94
C LYS A 179 12.69 -33.24 -10.01
N ILE A 180 12.52 -32.01 -10.38
CA ILE A 180 13.06 -30.85 -9.64
C ILE A 180 11.90 -29.94 -9.20
N ALA A 181 11.82 -29.63 -7.93
CA ALA A 181 10.96 -28.59 -7.39
C ALA A 181 11.79 -27.34 -7.08
N ILE A 182 11.35 -26.21 -7.59
CA ILE A 182 12.02 -24.91 -7.48
C ILE A 182 11.15 -23.99 -6.66
N SER A 183 11.61 -23.60 -5.49
CA SER A 183 10.94 -22.59 -4.67
C SER A 183 11.42 -21.19 -5.05
N VAL A 184 10.47 -20.30 -5.30
CA VAL A 184 10.73 -18.90 -5.71
C VAL A 184 10.04 -17.97 -4.72
N SER A 185 10.76 -17.04 -4.13
CA SER A 185 10.19 -16.06 -3.21
C SER A 185 9.13 -15.19 -3.89
N LYS A 186 7.92 -15.12 -3.35
CA LYS A 186 6.84 -14.23 -3.84
C LYS A 186 7.23 -12.77 -3.80
N ARG A 187 8.03 -12.38 -2.81
CA ARG A 187 8.46 -11.00 -2.64
C ARG A 187 9.49 -10.57 -3.69
N THR A 188 10.51 -11.39 -3.93
CA THR A 188 11.67 -11.02 -4.75
C THR A 188 11.67 -11.64 -6.13
N TRP A 189 10.91 -12.72 -6.32
CA TRP A 189 10.94 -13.58 -7.52
C TRP A 189 12.32 -14.15 -7.82
N LYS A 190 13.13 -14.33 -6.78
CA LYS A 190 14.41 -15.05 -6.84
C LYS A 190 14.20 -16.48 -6.39
N VAL A 191 14.92 -17.39 -7.03
CA VAL A 191 15.01 -18.77 -6.56
C VAL A 191 15.53 -18.75 -5.13
N ALA A 192 14.81 -19.42 -4.24
CA ALA A 192 15.18 -19.56 -2.85
C ALA A 192 15.88 -20.89 -2.62
N LYS A 193 15.28 -22.00 -3.12
CA LYS A 193 15.81 -23.35 -2.97
C LYS A 193 15.39 -24.22 -4.15
N VAL A 194 16.16 -25.28 -4.39
CA VAL A 194 15.90 -26.29 -5.41
C VAL A 194 15.94 -27.66 -4.72
N TYR A 195 14.97 -28.52 -5.02
CA TYR A 195 14.82 -29.85 -4.45
C TYR A 195 14.71 -30.90 -5.55
N ASN A 196 15.34 -32.07 -5.35
CA ASN A 196 15.17 -33.23 -6.22
C ASN A 196 13.88 -34.02 -5.89
N GLY A 197 13.60 -35.09 -6.62
CA GLY A 197 12.42 -35.93 -6.39
C GLY A 197 12.37 -36.67 -5.05
N ALA A 198 13.49 -36.76 -4.35
CA ALA A 198 13.59 -37.32 -3.00
C ALA A 198 13.36 -36.31 -1.88
N ASP A 199 13.08 -35.05 -2.21
CA ASP A 199 12.94 -33.89 -1.31
C ASP A 199 14.29 -33.43 -0.69
N ASP A 200 15.39 -33.78 -1.31
CA ASP A 200 16.71 -33.30 -0.90
C ASP A 200 16.96 -31.90 -1.53
N GLU A 201 17.44 -30.97 -0.72
CA GLU A 201 17.91 -29.66 -1.21
C GLU A 201 19.20 -29.85 -1.99
N ILE A 202 19.23 -29.40 -3.24
CA ILE A 202 20.38 -29.53 -4.15
C ILE A 202 20.88 -28.16 -4.60
N GLU A 203 22.21 -28.03 -4.72
CA GLU A 203 22.83 -26.87 -5.34
C GLU A 203 23.00 -27.15 -6.85
N MET A 204 22.30 -26.40 -7.69
CA MET A 204 22.46 -26.48 -9.13
C MET A 204 22.21 -25.12 -9.80
N GLU A 205 22.94 -24.89 -10.88
CA GLU A 205 22.67 -23.75 -11.75
C GLU A 205 21.48 -24.09 -12.66
N LEU A 206 20.43 -23.28 -12.59
CA LEU A 206 19.26 -23.48 -13.43
C LEU A 206 19.54 -23.00 -14.86
N PRO A 207 19.21 -23.80 -15.89
CA PRO A 207 19.31 -23.37 -17.28
C PRO A 207 18.55 -22.06 -17.57
N SER A 208 19.00 -21.32 -18.57
CA SER A 208 18.41 -20.02 -18.94
C SER A 208 16.93 -20.13 -19.26
N TYR A 209 16.49 -21.19 -19.94
CA TYR A 209 15.08 -21.42 -20.29
C TYR A 209 14.17 -21.60 -19.05
N ILE A 210 14.67 -22.21 -17.95
CA ILE A 210 13.93 -22.30 -16.70
C ILE A 210 13.80 -20.91 -16.05
N THR A 211 14.88 -20.13 -16.07
CA THR A 211 14.86 -18.75 -15.58
C THR A 211 13.92 -17.87 -16.41
N GLU A 212 13.86 -18.07 -17.71
CA GLU A 212 12.93 -17.38 -18.62
C GLU A 212 11.49 -17.77 -18.33
N ALA A 213 11.20 -19.06 -18.08
CA ALA A 213 9.89 -19.55 -17.68
C ALA A 213 9.41 -18.92 -16.37
N ILE A 214 10.28 -18.87 -15.35
CA ILE A 214 9.98 -18.20 -14.07
C ILE A 214 9.69 -16.71 -14.30
N ASN A 215 10.45 -16.03 -15.16
CA ASN A 215 10.23 -14.62 -15.48
C ASN A 215 8.94 -14.37 -16.28
N LYS A 216 8.56 -15.28 -17.17
CA LYS A 216 7.29 -15.25 -17.91
C LYS A 216 6.13 -15.35 -16.92
N GLU A 217 6.18 -16.35 -16.02
CA GLU A 217 5.15 -16.54 -14.99
C GLU A 217 5.07 -15.38 -13.99
N ARG A 218 6.22 -14.81 -13.61
CA ARG A 218 6.24 -13.56 -12.83
C ARG A 218 5.45 -12.43 -13.51
N LYS A 219 5.53 -12.33 -14.82
CA LYS A 219 4.78 -11.32 -15.58
C LYS A 219 3.28 -11.64 -15.55
N ASN A 220 2.91 -12.88 -15.85
CA ASN A 220 1.51 -13.34 -15.85
C ASN A 220 0.86 -13.17 -14.48
N TYR A 221 1.52 -13.61 -13.42
CA TYR A 221 1.06 -13.45 -12.04
C TYR A 221 0.79 -11.98 -11.70
N ARG A 222 1.73 -11.10 -12.05
CA ARG A 222 1.56 -9.66 -11.82
C ARG A 222 0.39 -9.06 -12.59
N GLU A 223 0.19 -9.49 -13.83
CA GLU A 223 -0.95 -9.05 -14.64
C GLU A 223 -2.28 -9.56 -14.06
N LYS A 224 -2.31 -10.81 -13.59
CA LYS A 224 -3.48 -11.42 -12.94
C LYS A 224 -3.83 -10.69 -11.64
N GLU A 225 -2.85 -10.45 -10.76
CA GLU A 225 -3.03 -9.70 -9.53
C GLU A 225 -3.46 -8.25 -9.81
N LEU A 226 -2.82 -7.58 -10.77
CA LEU A 226 -3.20 -6.23 -11.17
C LEU A 226 -4.63 -6.18 -11.71
N ASN A 227 -5.05 -7.15 -12.51
CA ASN A 227 -6.41 -7.22 -13.04
C ASN A 227 -7.43 -7.51 -11.93
N LYS A 228 -7.10 -8.36 -10.97
CA LYS A 228 -7.91 -8.59 -9.77
C LYS A 228 -8.05 -7.31 -8.94
N LEU A 229 -6.96 -6.59 -8.72
CA LEU A 229 -7.01 -5.30 -8.04
C LEU A 229 -7.79 -4.26 -8.85
N LYS A 230 -7.61 -4.21 -10.18
CA LYS A 230 -8.39 -3.32 -11.07
C LYS A 230 -9.89 -3.57 -11.00
N SER A 231 -10.33 -4.81 -10.74
CA SER A 231 -11.75 -5.12 -10.61
C SER A 231 -12.42 -4.48 -9.39
N MET A 232 -11.63 -3.97 -8.43
CA MET A 232 -12.12 -3.18 -7.30
C MET A 232 -12.51 -1.75 -7.70
N PHE A 233 -12.05 -1.28 -8.86
CA PHE A 233 -12.26 0.08 -9.35
C PHE A 233 -13.32 0.12 -10.43
N THR A 234 -13.99 1.24 -10.55
CA THR A 234 -14.93 1.51 -11.65
C THR A 234 -14.22 2.31 -12.74
N LEU A 235 -14.12 1.74 -13.94
CA LEU A 235 -13.58 2.47 -15.07
C LEU A 235 -14.59 3.54 -15.53
N ASN A 236 -14.20 4.79 -15.45
CA ASN A 236 -15.00 5.91 -15.96
C ASN A 236 -14.84 6.01 -17.49
N PRO A 237 -15.88 5.77 -18.28
CA PRO A 237 -15.76 5.70 -19.74
C PRO A 237 -15.49 7.07 -20.40
N GLN A 238 -15.77 8.17 -19.71
CA GLN A 238 -15.56 9.52 -20.24
C GLN A 238 -14.12 9.98 -20.09
N THR A 239 -13.48 9.61 -18.99
CA THR A 239 -12.12 10.02 -18.65
C THR A 239 -11.09 8.93 -18.92
N ASN A 240 -11.52 7.68 -19.11
CA ASN A 240 -10.69 6.48 -19.18
C ASN A 240 -9.80 6.31 -17.94
N ARG A 241 -10.30 6.71 -16.76
CA ARG A 241 -9.63 6.62 -15.47
C ARG A 241 -10.39 5.71 -14.51
N TYR A 242 -9.71 5.20 -13.51
CA TYR A 242 -10.26 4.28 -12.52
C TYR A 242 -10.72 5.03 -11.27
N ASP A 243 -12.04 5.12 -11.08
CA ASP A 243 -12.66 5.69 -9.88
C ASP A 243 -12.75 4.62 -8.77
N TYR A 244 -12.69 5.05 -7.52
CA TYR A 244 -12.81 4.16 -6.36
C TYR A 244 -13.59 4.85 -5.23
N ASP A 245 -14.51 4.10 -4.61
CA ASP A 245 -15.29 4.55 -3.48
C ASP A 245 -14.72 3.98 -2.19
N GLY A 246 -13.96 4.79 -1.46
CA GLY A 246 -13.29 4.43 -0.22
C GLY A 246 -11.85 4.92 -0.14
N ASP A 247 -11.12 4.35 0.80
CA ASP A 247 -9.74 4.68 1.14
C ASP A 247 -8.76 3.79 0.38
N LEU A 248 -7.69 4.38 -0.13
CA LEU A 248 -6.59 3.66 -0.79
C LEU A 248 -5.28 3.87 -0.02
N ASP A 249 -4.93 2.88 0.77
CA ASP A 249 -3.71 2.86 1.58
C ASP A 249 -2.46 2.42 0.80
N VAL A 250 -1.31 2.54 1.46
CA VAL A 250 0.00 2.13 0.93
C VAL A 250 0.03 0.66 0.50
N ASP A 251 -0.72 -0.22 1.17
CA ASP A 251 -0.71 -1.65 0.87
C ASP A 251 -1.42 -1.98 -0.45
N ILE A 252 -2.44 -1.22 -0.81
CA ILE A 252 -3.12 -1.31 -2.09
C ILE A 252 -2.31 -0.57 -3.16
N ILE A 253 -1.93 0.68 -2.91
CA ILE A 253 -1.27 1.57 -3.87
C ILE A 253 0.09 1.03 -4.33
N LYS A 254 0.86 0.36 -3.47
CA LYS A 254 2.16 -0.24 -3.84
C LYS A 254 2.11 -1.12 -5.09
N ASN A 255 0.97 -1.79 -5.34
CA ASN A 255 0.79 -2.68 -6.49
C ASN A 255 0.67 -1.92 -7.81
N PHE A 256 0.28 -0.66 -7.75
CA PHE A 256 0.11 0.22 -8.91
C PHE A 256 1.29 1.14 -9.18
N VAL A 257 2.27 1.20 -8.28
CA VAL A 257 3.47 2.02 -8.50
C VAL A 257 4.29 1.45 -9.66
N SER A 258 4.62 2.29 -10.64
CA SER A 258 5.40 1.90 -11.81
C SER A 258 6.82 1.44 -11.42
N LYS A 259 7.39 0.48 -12.18
CA LYS A 259 8.72 -0.10 -11.89
C LYS A 259 9.84 0.92 -11.78
N ASN A 260 9.77 1.99 -12.58
CA ASN A 260 10.76 3.07 -12.60
C ASN A 260 10.45 4.21 -11.63
N LYS A 261 9.40 4.08 -10.82
CA LYS A 261 8.93 5.08 -9.86
C LYS A 261 8.49 6.42 -10.50
N LYS A 262 8.19 6.41 -11.81
CA LYS A 262 7.73 7.60 -12.55
C LYS A 262 6.20 7.73 -12.55
N GLY A 263 5.53 7.39 -11.46
CA GLY A 263 4.08 7.44 -11.29
C GLY A 263 3.46 6.05 -11.18
N PHE A 264 2.21 5.93 -11.60
CA PHE A 264 1.39 4.74 -11.44
C PHE A 264 1.22 3.96 -12.75
N ALA A 265 0.90 2.68 -12.64
CA ALA A 265 0.69 1.77 -13.77
C ALA A 265 -0.72 1.89 -14.37
N ILE A 266 -1.62 2.56 -13.66
CA ILE A 266 -2.98 2.93 -14.11
C ILE A 266 -3.21 4.41 -13.88
N ASP A 267 -4.18 4.98 -14.56
CA ASP A 267 -4.62 6.35 -14.33
C ASP A 267 -5.80 6.33 -13.36
N PHE A 268 -5.59 6.77 -12.13
CA PHE A 268 -6.65 6.92 -11.14
C PHE A 268 -7.55 8.11 -11.48
N GLY A 269 -8.84 7.96 -11.26
CA GLY A 269 -9.86 8.98 -11.44
C GLY A 269 -10.22 9.69 -10.13
N LYS A 270 -11.48 9.61 -9.72
CA LYS A 270 -11.98 10.14 -8.45
C LYS A 270 -11.87 9.09 -7.36
N ILE A 271 -11.30 9.48 -6.22
CA ILE A 271 -11.23 8.69 -4.99
C ILE A 271 -12.06 9.41 -3.94
N THR A 272 -13.05 8.73 -3.33
CA THR A 272 -13.95 9.39 -2.36
C THR A 272 -13.33 9.48 -0.96
N GLY A 273 -12.49 8.52 -0.58
CA GLY A 273 -11.73 8.50 0.66
C GLY A 273 -10.35 9.15 0.53
N TYR A 274 -9.38 8.68 1.32
CA TYR A 274 -8.00 9.11 1.22
C TYR A 274 -7.19 8.32 0.17
N PHE A 275 -6.07 8.90 -0.23
CA PHE A 275 -5.10 8.27 -1.12
C PHE A 275 -3.69 8.44 -0.56
N ASP A 276 -3.08 7.32 -0.11
CA ASP A 276 -1.75 7.35 0.49
C ASP A 276 -0.71 6.66 -0.41
N CYS A 277 0.14 7.47 -1.02
CA CYS A 277 1.29 7.02 -1.81
C CYS A 277 2.64 7.48 -1.22
N SER A 278 2.70 7.67 0.09
CA SER A 278 3.92 8.04 0.80
C SER A 278 4.97 6.91 0.79
N TYR A 279 6.24 7.25 0.97
CA TYR A 279 7.38 6.31 1.12
C TYR A 279 7.66 5.35 -0.04
N PHE A 280 7.13 5.59 -1.24
CA PHE A 280 7.39 4.71 -2.40
C PHE A 280 8.63 5.07 -3.21
N GLY A 281 9.29 6.19 -2.89
CA GLY A 281 10.39 6.72 -3.69
C GLY A 281 9.93 7.19 -5.07
N LEU A 282 8.69 7.67 -5.18
CA LEU A 282 8.10 8.20 -6.42
C LEU A 282 8.89 9.41 -6.91
N LYS A 283 9.09 9.47 -8.24
CA LYS A 283 9.71 10.60 -8.94
C LYS A 283 8.71 11.48 -9.69
N SER A 284 7.44 11.03 -9.76
CA SER A 284 6.36 11.72 -10.44
C SER A 284 5.00 11.21 -9.93
N LEU A 285 3.97 12.06 -10.01
CA LEU A 285 2.59 11.75 -9.69
C LEU A 285 1.75 11.39 -10.94
N LYS A 286 2.42 11.07 -12.06
CA LYS A 286 1.70 10.65 -13.27
C LYS A 286 0.77 9.47 -12.97
N GLY A 287 -0.51 9.59 -13.36
CA GLY A 287 -1.54 8.59 -13.08
C GLY A 287 -2.18 8.70 -11.70
N ALA A 288 -1.76 9.65 -10.84
CA ALA A 288 -2.45 9.90 -9.58
C ALA A 288 -3.90 10.35 -9.78
N PRO A 289 -4.75 10.28 -8.73
CA PRO A 289 -6.14 10.71 -8.80
C PRO A 289 -6.31 12.15 -9.29
N THR A 290 -7.40 12.43 -9.99
CA THR A 290 -7.77 13.78 -10.38
C THR A 290 -8.48 14.54 -9.26
N GLU A 291 -9.14 13.82 -8.37
CA GLU A 291 -9.88 14.34 -7.22
C GLU A 291 -9.80 13.35 -6.07
N VAL A 292 -9.61 13.82 -4.84
CA VAL A 292 -9.59 13.03 -3.62
C VAL A 292 -10.52 13.69 -2.60
N GLY A 293 -11.51 12.93 -2.12
CA GLY A 293 -12.50 13.43 -1.15
C GLY A 293 -11.96 13.51 0.27
N GLY A 294 -11.03 12.64 0.64
CA GLY A 294 -10.29 12.62 1.90
C GLY A 294 -8.93 13.30 1.80
N ASP A 295 -7.95 12.68 2.44
CA ASP A 295 -6.56 13.14 2.49
C ASP A 295 -5.76 12.61 1.29
N PHE A 296 -4.80 13.40 0.80
CA PHE A 296 -3.83 12.97 -0.20
C PHE A 296 -2.41 13.05 0.36
N TYR A 297 -1.78 11.89 0.56
CA TYR A 297 -0.42 11.78 1.08
C TYR A 297 0.55 11.33 -0.01
N CYS A 298 1.51 12.20 -0.36
CA CYS A 298 2.63 11.89 -1.25
C CYS A 298 3.98 12.28 -0.64
N ASN A 299 4.03 12.41 0.68
CA ASN A 299 5.22 12.75 1.43
C ASN A 299 6.29 11.65 1.37
N SER A 300 7.53 12.01 1.75
CA SER A 300 8.66 11.07 1.84
C SER A 300 8.91 10.29 0.53
N ASN A 301 8.93 11.03 -0.57
CA ASN A 301 9.21 10.53 -1.90
C ASN A 301 10.43 11.25 -2.53
N HIS A 302 10.61 11.15 -3.84
CA HIS A 302 11.66 11.86 -4.60
C HIS A 302 11.05 12.78 -5.66
N LEU A 303 9.91 13.40 -5.33
CA LEU A 303 9.21 14.29 -6.25
C LEU A 303 9.97 15.60 -6.42
N THR A 304 10.17 16.00 -7.68
CA THR A 304 10.72 17.30 -8.05
C THR A 304 9.64 18.25 -8.58
N SER A 305 8.42 17.76 -8.79
CA SER A 305 7.25 18.49 -9.28
C SER A 305 5.98 17.85 -8.73
N LEU A 306 4.92 18.64 -8.57
CA LEU A 306 3.57 18.19 -8.22
C LEU A 306 2.69 18.01 -9.47
N GLU A 307 3.29 18.04 -10.67
CA GLU A 307 2.52 17.78 -11.89
C GLU A 307 1.89 16.39 -11.85
N GLY A 308 0.57 16.35 -12.08
CA GLY A 308 -0.23 15.13 -11.93
C GLY A 308 -0.88 14.95 -10.56
N ALA A 309 -0.67 15.85 -9.61
CA ALA A 309 -1.44 15.85 -8.35
C ALA A 309 -2.93 16.13 -8.59
N PRO A 310 -3.83 15.73 -7.67
CA PRO A 310 -5.25 16.01 -7.76
C PRO A 310 -5.53 17.51 -7.81
N GLN A 311 -6.57 17.90 -8.55
CA GLN A 311 -7.00 19.31 -8.65
C GLN A 311 -7.68 19.79 -7.36
N THR A 312 -8.36 18.87 -6.66
CA THR A 312 -9.06 19.11 -5.39
C THR A 312 -8.77 18.01 -4.40
N VAL A 313 -8.56 18.39 -3.14
CA VAL A 313 -8.40 17.50 -2.00
C VAL A 313 -9.37 17.95 -0.92
N GLY A 314 -10.23 17.07 -0.48
CA GLY A 314 -11.31 17.39 0.46
C GLY A 314 -10.82 17.66 1.88
N ARG A 315 -9.68 17.09 2.26
CA ARG A 315 -9.05 17.26 3.58
C ARG A 315 -7.60 17.68 3.44
N ASP A 316 -6.66 16.88 3.93
CA ASP A 316 -5.24 17.26 4.00
C ASP A 316 -4.49 16.89 2.70
N PHE A 317 -3.62 17.79 2.26
CA PHE A 317 -2.66 17.53 1.20
C PHE A 317 -1.24 17.57 1.78
N ASN A 318 -0.54 16.45 1.72
CA ASN A 318 0.82 16.35 2.26
C ASN A 318 1.83 15.97 1.16
N CYS A 319 2.69 16.92 0.78
CA CYS A 319 3.82 16.73 -0.12
C CYS A 319 5.17 17.01 0.57
N SER A 320 5.22 16.95 1.89
CA SER A 320 6.46 17.17 2.67
C SER A 320 7.53 16.12 2.37
N GLU A 321 8.76 16.40 2.78
CA GLU A 321 9.89 15.46 2.61
C GLU A 321 10.07 14.97 1.16
N ASN A 322 10.14 15.91 0.24
CA ASN A 322 10.41 15.67 -1.17
C ASN A 322 11.58 16.54 -1.68
N GLN A 323 11.72 16.68 -2.98
CA GLN A 323 12.77 17.49 -3.62
C GLN A 323 12.16 18.64 -4.45
N LEU A 324 11.02 19.18 -3.98
CA LEU A 324 10.27 20.21 -4.70
C LEU A 324 11.01 21.56 -4.64
N THR A 325 11.10 22.23 -5.77
CA THR A 325 11.63 23.60 -5.87
C THR A 325 10.54 24.64 -6.08
N SER A 326 9.32 24.23 -6.44
CA SER A 326 8.11 25.05 -6.54
C SER A 326 6.87 24.18 -6.26
N LEU A 327 5.72 24.84 -5.99
CA LEU A 327 4.44 24.17 -5.80
C LEU A 327 3.59 24.11 -7.08
N LYS A 328 4.20 24.37 -8.23
CA LYS A 328 3.51 24.28 -9.51
C LYS A 328 2.94 22.87 -9.72
N GLY A 329 1.65 22.78 -10.01
CA GLY A 329 0.92 21.51 -10.11
C GLY A 329 0.22 21.08 -8.81
N ALA A 330 0.35 21.83 -7.71
CA ALA A 330 -0.40 21.57 -6.50
C ALA A 330 -1.93 21.72 -6.73
N PRO A 331 -2.78 21.14 -5.86
CA PRO A 331 -4.22 21.31 -5.89
C PRO A 331 -4.63 22.79 -5.91
N GLN A 332 -5.73 23.11 -6.59
CA GLN A 332 -6.29 24.46 -6.53
C GLN A 332 -7.02 24.72 -5.21
N LYS A 333 -7.53 23.65 -4.58
CA LYS A 333 -8.28 23.71 -3.33
C LYS A 333 -7.89 22.53 -2.43
N VAL A 334 -7.64 22.85 -1.16
CA VAL A 334 -7.39 21.91 -0.06
C VAL A 334 -8.37 22.25 1.06
N GLY A 335 -9.18 21.27 1.45
CA GLY A 335 -10.28 21.48 2.40
C GLY A 335 -9.81 21.67 3.83
N ARG A 336 -8.65 21.14 4.20
CA ARG A 336 -8.04 21.32 5.52
C ARG A 336 -6.59 21.78 5.40
N ASP A 337 -5.63 20.93 5.75
CA ASP A 337 -4.25 21.35 5.93
C ASP A 337 -3.40 21.08 4.69
N PHE A 338 -2.49 22.01 4.40
CA PHE A 338 -1.53 21.90 3.31
C PHE A 338 -0.11 21.84 3.87
N TYR A 339 0.57 20.69 3.70
CA TYR A 339 1.91 20.44 4.18
C TYR A 339 2.92 20.33 3.04
N CYS A 340 3.91 21.21 3.00
CA CYS A 340 5.02 21.20 2.03
C CYS A 340 6.39 21.41 2.68
N PHE A 341 6.51 21.12 3.97
CA PHE A 341 7.74 21.24 4.73
C PHE A 341 8.83 20.24 4.30
N PHE A 342 10.10 20.47 4.67
CA PHE A 342 11.23 19.66 4.25
C PHE A 342 11.30 19.44 2.73
N ASN A 343 11.37 20.54 1.99
CA ASN A 343 11.58 20.56 0.54
C ASN A 343 12.71 21.56 0.20
N HIS A 344 12.84 21.93 -1.06
CA HIS A 344 13.82 22.91 -1.56
C HIS A 344 13.11 24.13 -2.17
N LEU A 345 11.94 24.50 -1.64
CA LEU A 345 11.14 25.59 -2.17
C LEU A 345 11.86 26.94 -1.99
N THR A 346 12.05 27.66 -3.09
CA THR A 346 12.57 29.03 -3.08
C THR A 346 11.46 30.08 -3.21
N SER A 347 10.27 29.66 -3.64
CA SER A 347 9.06 30.48 -3.74
C SER A 347 7.81 29.62 -3.49
N LEU A 348 6.69 30.26 -3.22
CA LEU A 348 5.38 29.63 -3.06
C LEU A 348 4.54 29.75 -4.33
N GLU A 349 5.18 29.87 -5.50
CA GLU A 349 4.48 29.83 -6.79
C GLU A 349 3.74 28.50 -6.96
N GLY A 350 2.44 28.57 -7.21
CA GLY A 350 1.59 27.38 -7.35
C GLY A 350 0.91 26.92 -6.06
N VAL A 351 1.06 27.66 -4.95
CA VAL A 351 0.30 27.39 -3.72
C VAL A 351 -1.20 27.38 -4.00
N PRO A 352 -1.99 26.49 -3.33
CA PRO A 352 -3.45 26.46 -3.47
C PRO A 352 -4.09 27.82 -3.23
N LYS A 353 -5.12 28.15 -4.01
CA LYS A 353 -5.88 29.40 -3.83
C LYS A 353 -6.72 29.39 -2.55
N GLU A 354 -7.17 28.19 -2.15
CA GLU A 354 -7.99 27.97 -0.98
C GLU A 354 -7.36 26.87 -0.12
N ILE A 355 -7.06 27.21 1.14
CA ILE A 355 -6.61 26.29 2.19
C ILE A 355 -7.56 26.52 3.36
N GLY A 356 -8.38 25.49 3.69
CA GLY A 356 -9.41 25.62 4.72
C GLY A 356 -8.88 25.53 6.15
N GLY A 357 -7.77 24.82 6.36
CA GLY A 357 -7.10 24.63 7.63
C GLY A 357 -5.75 25.34 7.71
N GLY A 358 -4.72 24.60 8.16
CA GLY A 358 -3.36 25.10 8.33
C GLY A 358 -2.51 25.05 7.06
N PHE A 359 -1.46 25.85 7.05
CA PHE A 359 -0.45 25.83 5.99
C PHE A 359 0.95 25.76 6.59
N ASP A 360 1.66 24.69 6.30
CA ASP A 360 3.00 24.44 6.82
C ASP A 360 4.04 24.33 5.70
N CYS A 361 4.94 25.30 5.63
CA CYS A 361 6.04 25.40 4.68
C CYS A 361 7.42 25.53 5.35
N HIS A 362 7.55 25.08 6.59
CA HIS A 362 8.81 25.16 7.35
C HIS A 362 9.91 24.30 6.70
N TYR A 363 11.19 24.50 7.11
CA TYR A 363 12.35 23.82 6.53
C TYR A 363 12.37 23.81 4.99
N ASN A 364 12.38 25.03 4.42
CA ASN A 364 12.56 25.26 2.99
C ASN A 364 13.64 26.32 2.73
N GLN A 365 13.67 26.90 1.55
CA GLN A 365 14.62 27.95 1.15
C GLN A 365 13.89 29.23 0.75
N LEU A 366 12.75 29.50 1.36
CA LEU A 366 11.90 30.62 1.00
C LEU A 366 12.53 31.96 1.37
N THR A 367 12.48 32.90 0.45
CA THR A 367 12.90 34.30 0.67
C THR A 367 11.72 35.26 0.67
N SER A 368 10.53 34.82 0.34
CA SER A 368 9.29 35.58 0.26
C SER A 368 8.06 34.69 0.51
N LEU A 369 7.01 35.28 1.09
CA LEU A 369 5.69 34.66 1.30
C LEU A 369 4.67 35.07 0.22
N LYS A 370 5.13 35.68 -0.85
CA LYS A 370 4.24 36.12 -1.93
C LYS A 370 3.48 34.93 -2.52
N GLY A 371 2.15 35.05 -2.61
CA GLY A 371 1.26 34.03 -3.13
C GLY A 371 0.47 33.27 -2.06
N VAL A 372 0.82 33.40 -0.78
CA VAL A 372 0.05 32.80 0.33
C VAL A 372 -1.38 33.39 0.38
N PRO A 373 -2.40 32.55 0.62
CA PRO A 373 -3.77 33.02 0.85
C PRO A 373 -3.84 34.04 2.00
N GLN A 374 -4.69 35.05 1.87
CA GLN A 374 -4.82 36.13 2.88
C GLN A 374 -5.39 35.65 4.22
N THR A 375 -6.04 34.49 4.23
CA THR A 375 -6.58 33.85 5.43
C THR A 375 -6.17 32.38 5.46
N VAL A 376 -5.69 31.95 6.61
CA VAL A 376 -5.38 30.55 6.94
C VAL A 376 -6.26 30.17 8.13
N GLY A 377 -7.05 29.12 7.97
CA GLY A 377 -8.09 28.76 8.94
C GLY A 377 -7.58 28.21 10.26
N ASP A 378 -6.37 27.63 10.27
CA ASP A 378 -5.68 27.12 11.46
C ASP A 378 -4.23 27.62 11.47
N ASN A 379 -3.23 26.79 11.72
CA ASN A 379 -1.84 27.17 11.90
C ASN A 379 -1.17 27.61 10.59
N PHE A 380 -0.32 28.64 10.68
CA PHE A 380 0.58 29.03 9.59
C PHE A 380 2.02 28.92 10.07
N ASN A 381 2.81 28.06 9.44
CA ASN A 381 4.21 27.82 9.80
C ASN A 381 5.13 28.08 8.61
N CYS A 382 5.93 29.13 8.67
CA CYS A 382 7.00 29.47 7.72
C CYS A 382 8.37 29.53 8.39
N SER A 383 8.55 28.86 9.52
CA SER A 383 9.84 28.82 10.26
C SER A 383 10.94 28.11 9.46
N ASP A 384 12.17 28.27 9.87
CA ASP A 384 13.34 27.61 9.29
C ASP A 384 13.43 27.80 7.77
N ASN A 385 13.43 29.08 7.37
CA ASN A 385 13.55 29.55 5.99
C ASN A 385 14.59 30.71 5.91
N TYR A 386 14.65 31.42 4.82
CA TYR A 386 15.55 32.58 4.60
C TYR A 386 14.78 33.89 4.45
N LEU A 387 13.62 34.01 5.12
CA LEU A 387 12.76 35.20 5.03
C LEU A 387 13.46 36.41 5.66
N THR A 388 13.50 37.52 4.94
CA THR A 388 13.96 38.81 5.45
C THR A 388 12.80 39.77 5.75
N SER A 389 11.58 39.44 5.29
CA SER A 389 10.35 40.19 5.46
C SER A 389 9.16 39.23 5.55
N LEU A 390 8.08 39.68 6.20
CA LEU A 390 6.79 39.00 6.25
C LEU A 390 5.80 39.54 5.21
N GLU A 391 6.26 40.34 4.24
CA GLU A 391 5.41 40.79 3.14
C GLU A 391 4.82 39.58 2.40
N GLY A 392 3.49 39.58 2.25
CA GLY A 392 2.74 38.47 1.65
C GLY A 392 2.28 37.41 2.64
N ALA A 393 2.57 37.54 3.94
CA ALA A 393 2.00 36.67 4.97
C ALA A 393 0.45 36.81 5.02
N PRO A 394 -0.27 35.77 5.50
CA PRO A 394 -1.72 35.88 5.70
C PRO A 394 -2.04 37.01 6.68
N GLN A 395 -3.13 37.72 6.45
CA GLN A 395 -3.60 38.78 7.35
C GLN A 395 -4.33 38.23 8.57
N LYS A 396 -4.90 37.03 8.44
CA LYS A 396 -5.62 36.31 9.51
C LYS A 396 -5.15 34.88 9.62
N VAL A 397 -4.86 34.45 10.85
CA VAL A 397 -4.44 33.09 11.21
C VAL A 397 -5.31 32.59 12.35
N GLY A 398 -6.08 31.56 12.11
CA GLY A 398 -7.01 30.99 13.08
C GLY A 398 -6.36 30.15 14.18
N GLY A 399 -5.10 29.79 14.03
CA GLY A 399 -4.28 29.04 14.98
C GLY A 399 -2.99 29.76 15.35
N HIS A 400 -1.88 29.00 15.35
CA HIS A 400 -0.53 29.51 15.64
C HIS A 400 0.08 30.15 14.38
N PHE A 401 0.83 31.24 14.55
CA PHE A 401 1.67 31.82 13.51
C PHE A 401 3.14 31.65 13.89
N SER A 402 3.90 30.90 13.07
CA SER A 402 5.31 30.64 13.32
C SER A 402 6.18 31.15 12.17
N CYS A 403 7.07 32.10 12.47
CA CYS A 403 8.09 32.64 11.56
C CYS A 403 9.49 32.63 12.18
N HIS A 404 9.71 31.79 13.19
CA HIS A 404 11.00 31.70 13.90
C HIS A 404 12.09 31.14 12.95
N SER A 405 13.35 31.26 13.40
CA SER A 405 14.49 30.72 12.62
C SER A 405 14.53 31.21 11.17
N ASN A 406 14.42 32.53 11.02
CA ASN A 406 14.53 33.22 9.73
C ASN A 406 15.58 34.35 9.82
N GLN A 407 15.57 35.30 8.89
CA GLN A 407 16.48 36.44 8.86
C GLN A 407 15.71 37.77 8.98
N LEU A 408 14.58 37.75 9.70
CA LEU A 408 13.70 38.91 9.84
C LEU A 408 14.38 40.04 10.65
N THR A 409 14.32 41.26 10.15
CA THR A 409 14.79 42.47 10.88
C THR A 409 13.64 43.30 11.43
N SER A 410 12.41 43.09 10.95
CA SER A 410 11.17 43.68 11.45
C SER A 410 9.98 42.71 11.26
N LEU A 411 8.85 43.00 11.91
CA LEU A 411 7.61 42.24 11.78
C LEU A 411 6.60 42.94 10.85
N GLU A 412 7.05 43.92 10.06
CA GLU A 412 6.17 44.54 9.07
C GLU A 412 5.66 43.51 8.07
N GLY A 413 4.34 43.48 7.82
CA GLY A 413 3.67 42.47 7.03
C GLY A 413 3.16 41.27 7.83
N ALA A 414 3.41 41.18 9.12
CA ALA A 414 2.85 40.12 9.97
C ALA A 414 1.31 40.14 10.00
N PRO A 415 0.65 39.00 10.31
CA PRO A 415 -0.78 38.93 10.53
C PRO A 415 -1.28 39.98 11.53
N GLN A 416 -2.43 40.57 11.26
CA GLN A 416 -3.06 41.50 12.22
C GLN A 416 -3.87 40.76 13.29
N GLU A 417 -4.32 39.55 13.00
CA GLU A 417 -5.06 38.68 13.90
C GLU A 417 -4.40 37.31 13.99
N VAL A 418 -3.99 36.90 15.19
CA VAL A 418 -3.47 35.58 15.52
C VAL A 418 -4.21 35.05 16.74
N VAL A 419 -4.97 34.00 16.57
CA VAL A 419 -5.89 33.50 17.61
C VAL A 419 -5.13 32.79 18.73
N LYS A 420 -4.01 32.12 18.42
CA LYS A 420 -3.19 31.41 19.39
C LYS A 420 -1.80 32.02 19.51
N ASP A 421 -0.72 31.24 19.39
CA ASP A 421 0.64 31.73 19.57
C ASP A 421 1.16 32.52 18.38
N PHE A 422 2.01 33.50 18.69
CA PHE A 422 2.84 34.17 17.70
C PHE A 422 4.31 33.93 18.02
N SER A 423 5.02 33.27 17.12
CA SER A 423 6.40 32.85 17.33
C SER A 423 7.33 33.47 16.27
N CYS A 424 8.19 34.42 16.73
CA CYS A 424 9.22 35.07 15.90
C CYS A 424 10.63 34.97 16.55
N TYR A 425 10.86 33.99 17.42
CA TYR A 425 12.17 33.81 18.07
C TYR A 425 13.24 33.42 17.04
N ASN A 426 14.50 33.55 17.42
CA ASN A 426 15.65 33.21 16.57
C ASN A 426 15.61 33.90 15.20
N ASN A 427 15.58 35.25 15.24
CA ASN A 427 15.63 36.14 14.09
C ASN A 427 16.66 37.25 14.32
N GLN A 428 16.62 38.30 13.53
CA GLN A 428 17.51 39.48 13.66
C GLN A 428 16.72 40.74 14.01
N LEU A 429 15.60 40.59 14.74
CA LEU A 429 14.70 41.70 15.06
C LEU A 429 15.36 42.71 15.99
N THR A 430 15.32 43.95 15.59
CA THR A 430 15.76 45.11 16.45
C THR A 430 14.57 45.86 17.05
N SER A 431 13.35 45.59 16.57
CA SER A 431 12.08 46.17 17.00
C SER A 431 10.97 45.16 16.77
N LEU A 432 9.88 45.28 17.56
CA LEU A 432 8.65 44.49 17.36
C LEU A 432 7.60 45.25 16.54
N LYS A 433 8.00 46.35 15.89
CA LYS A 433 7.11 47.11 15.03
C LYS A 433 6.50 46.19 13.92
N GLY A 434 5.20 46.22 13.78
CA GLY A 434 4.44 45.34 12.87
C GLY A 434 3.86 44.10 13.53
N ALA A 435 4.17 43.80 14.78
CA ALA A 435 3.51 42.74 15.53
C ALA A 435 1.99 43.00 15.66
N PRO A 436 1.14 41.91 15.73
CA PRO A 436 -0.28 42.06 16.03
C PRO A 436 -0.52 42.76 17.35
N GLN A 437 -1.63 43.51 17.47
CA GLN A 437 -1.97 44.24 18.70
C GLN A 437 -2.38 43.32 19.84
N THR A 438 -2.91 42.15 19.52
CA THR A 438 -3.33 41.11 20.48
C THR A 438 -2.88 39.75 19.98
N VAL A 439 -2.45 38.89 20.90
CA VAL A 439 -2.12 37.49 20.70
C VAL A 439 -2.90 36.68 21.72
N GLY A 440 -3.63 35.66 21.24
CA GLY A 440 -4.58 34.91 22.06
C GLY A 440 -3.89 34.00 23.11
N GLU A 441 -2.73 33.48 22.78
CA GLU A 441 -1.93 32.63 23.68
C GLU A 441 -0.50 33.23 23.88
N ASP A 442 0.57 32.48 23.56
CA ASP A 442 1.94 32.88 23.85
C ASP A 442 2.55 33.77 22.75
N PHE A 443 3.40 34.73 23.16
CA PHE A 443 4.20 35.53 22.22
C PHE A 443 5.70 35.26 22.46
N TRP A 444 6.38 34.74 21.43
CA TRP A 444 7.77 34.34 21.49
C TRP A 444 8.65 35.26 20.63
N CYS A 445 9.42 36.16 21.25
CA CYS A 445 10.39 37.03 20.57
C CYS A 445 11.82 36.88 21.11
N SER A 446 12.10 35.77 21.79
CA SER A 446 13.42 35.44 22.32
C SER A 446 14.48 35.24 21.23
N TYR A 447 15.76 35.23 21.58
CA TYR A 447 16.89 35.08 20.65
C TYR A 447 16.80 36.04 19.45
N ASN A 448 16.68 37.34 19.75
CA ASN A 448 16.71 38.43 18.77
C ASN A 448 17.74 39.49 19.16
N GLN A 449 17.65 40.69 18.61
CA GLN A 449 18.54 41.81 18.87
C GLN A 449 17.79 43.02 19.43
N LEU A 450 16.64 42.78 20.10
CA LEU A 450 15.77 43.82 20.63
C LEU A 450 16.49 44.63 21.71
N THR A 451 16.45 45.94 21.61
CA THR A 451 16.96 46.89 22.64
C THR A 451 15.82 47.48 23.46
N SER A 452 14.59 47.43 22.96
CA SER A 452 13.35 47.80 23.65
C SER A 452 12.21 46.87 23.14
N LEU A 453 11.06 46.94 23.81
CA LEU A 453 9.87 46.18 23.42
C LEU A 453 8.84 47.05 22.65
N GLU A 454 9.29 48.20 22.09
CA GLU A 454 8.41 49.05 21.29
C GLU A 454 7.83 48.29 20.09
N GLY A 455 6.50 48.33 19.96
CA GLY A 455 5.77 47.60 18.96
C GLY A 455 5.26 46.19 19.38
N ALA A 456 5.54 45.77 20.62
CA ALA A 456 4.97 44.56 21.16
C ALA A 456 3.42 44.59 21.19
N PRO A 457 2.75 43.44 21.20
CA PRO A 457 1.30 43.37 21.42
C PRO A 457 0.88 44.11 22.68
N LYS A 458 -0.28 44.74 22.67
CA LYS A 458 -0.85 45.35 23.86
C LYS A 458 -1.27 44.34 24.89
N THR A 459 -1.80 43.21 24.43
CA THR A 459 -2.28 42.13 25.29
C THR A 459 -1.77 40.77 24.78
N VAL A 460 -1.33 39.93 25.72
CA VAL A 460 -0.89 38.55 25.49
C VAL A 460 -1.70 37.63 26.39
N GLY A 461 -2.53 36.76 25.81
CA GLY A 461 -3.40 35.87 26.56
C GLY A 461 -2.67 34.73 27.28
N GLY A 462 -1.45 34.44 26.91
CA GLY A 462 -0.54 33.47 27.53
C GLY A 462 0.72 34.10 28.12
N CYS A 463 1.87 33.56 27.73
CA CYS A 463 3.19 33.96 28.18
C CYS A 463 3.86 34.91 27.20
N PHE A 464 4.68 35.81 27.71
CA PHE A 464 5.50 36.70 26.88
C PHE A 464 6.98 36.36 27.05
N HIS A 465 7.61 35.86 26.00
CA HIS A 465 9.00 35.40 26.01
C HIS A 465 9.90 36.37 25.24
N CYS A 466 10.68 37.20 25.96
CA CYS A 466 11.66 38.12 25.39
C CYS A 466 13.09 37.85 25.85
N TYR A 467 13.37 36.68 26.35
CA TYR A 467 14.69 36.31 26.87
C TYR A 467 15.76 36.26 25.75
N ARG A 468 17.05 36.39 26.17
CA ARG A 468 18.19 36.40 25.24
C ARG A 468 18.04 37.41 24.11
N ASN A 469 17.86 38.67 24.50
CA ASN A 469 17.89 39.86 23.66
C ASN A 469 18.97 40.82 24.13
N LYS A 470 18.90 42.11 23.72
CA LYS A 470 19.78 43.19 24.11
C LYS A 470 19.02 44.30 24.87
N LEU A 471 17.96 43.88 25.58
CA LEU A 471 17.08 44.85 26.27
C LEU A 471 17.84 45.62 27.36
N THR A 472 17.62 46.94 27.41
CA THR A 472 18.09 47.81 28.46
C THR A 472 16.94 48.30 29.33
N SER A 473 15.71 48.18 28.87
CA SER A 473 14.47 48.46 29.61
C SER A 473 13.32 47.63 29.02
N LEU A 474 12.23 47.53 29.78
CA LEU A 474 11.00 46.91 29.30
C LEU A 474 10.01 47.91 28.68
N LYS A 475 10.50 49.08 28.30
CA LYS A 475 9.68 50.11 27.64
C LYS A 475 9.04 49.53 26.38
N GLY A 476 7.70 49.66 26.27
CA GLY A 476 6.91 49.07 25.20
C GLY A 476 6.46 47.63 25.44
N ALA A 477 6.71 47.05 26.60
CA ALA A 477 6.17 45.76 27.00
C ALA A 477 4.63 45.76 26.91
N PRO A 478 3.98 44.54 26.74
CA PRO A 478 2.54 44.43 26.77
C PRO A 478 1.93 45.11 28.03
N GLN A 479 0.77 45.71 27.84
CA GLN A 479 -0.01 46.28 28.95
C GLN A 479 -0.56 45.19 29.86
N GLU A 480 -0.85 43.99 29.29
CA GLU A 480 -1.33 42.85 30.03
C GLU A 480 -0.70 41.53 29.49
N VAL A 481 -0.16 40.71 30.40
CA VAL A 481 0.33 39.36 30.16
C VAL A 481 -0.43 38.43 31.13
N SER A 482 -1.24 37.51 30.58
CA SER A 482 -2.15 36.70 31.41
C SER A 482 -1.45 35.58 32.19
N ARG A 483 -0.25 35.20 31.78
CA ARG A 483 0.54 34.16 32.47
C ARG A 483 1.87 34.74 32.95
N TRP A 484 3.01 34.27 32.49
CA TRP A 484 4.32 34.72 32.90
C TRP A 484 5.03 35.54 31.83
N LEU A 485 5.97 36.35 32.29
CA LEU A 485 6.91 37.10 31.45
C LEU A 485 8.31 36.56 31.69
N ASP A 486 9.02 36.24 30.61
CA ASP A 486 10.39 35.76 30.66
C ASP A 486 11.34 36.72 29.95
N CYS A 487 12.16 37.42 30.71
CA CYS A 487 13.14 38.39 30.22
C CYS A 487 14.59 38.06 30.63
N HIS A 488 14.88 36.82 31.05
CA HIS A 488 16.23 36.41 31.41
C HIS A 488 17.20 36.48 30.21
N GLY A 489 18.51 36.45 30.44
CA GLY A 489 19.52 36.53 29.40
C GLY A 489 19.58 37.86 28.65
N ASN A 490 19.09 38.95 29.26
CA ASN A 490 19.26 40.32 28.80
C ASN A 490 20.28 41.05 29.73
N SER A 491 21.57 40.92 29.41
CA SER A 491 22.68 41.33 30.30
C SER A 491 22.65 42.80 30.73
N ASN A 492 21.99 43.67 29.96
CA ASN A 492 21.91 45.12 30.25
C ASN A 492 20.57 45.54 30.86
N LEU A 493 19.70 44.58 31.16
CA LEU A 493 18.41 44.84 31.81
C LEU A 493 18.58 44.72 33.32
N HIS A 494 18.34 45.78 34.03
CA HIS A 494 18.57 45.87 35.48
C HIS A 494 17.32 46.32 36.27
N SER A 495 16.20 46.54 35.57
CA SER A 495 14.93 46.92 36.20
C SER A 495 13.74 46.42 35.42
N LEU A 496 12.60 46.35 36.10
CA LEU A 496 11.31 46.05 35.48
C LEU A 496 10.55 47.34 35.05
N GLU A 497 11.23 48.46 34.95
CA GLU A 497 10.61 49.70 34.53
C GLU A 497 10.05 49.58 33.11
N GLY A 498 8.81 50.01 32.94
CA GLY A 498 8.08 49.94 31.65
C GLY A 498 7.27 48.67 31.46
N ILE A 499 7.25 47.75 32.43
CA ILE A 499 6.41 46.54 32.39
C ILE A 499 4.94 46.91 32.67
N GLY A 500 4.03 46.24 31.99
CA GLY A 500 2.61 46.27 32.29
C GLY A 500 2.17 45.28 33.36
N GLU A 501 0.91 44.93 33.41
CA GLU A 501 0.37 43.92 34.33
C GLU A 501 0.79 42.51 33.88
N VAL A 502 1.45 41.76 34.79
CA VAL A 502 1.79 40.34 34.61
C VAL A 502 1.11 39.53 35.70
N LYS A 503 0.11 38.70 35.32
CA LYS A 503 -0.66 37.93 36.31
C LYS A 503 0.09 36.75 36.92
N GLY A 504 1.18 36.33 36.30
CA GLY A 504 2.00 35.19 36.74
C GLY A 504 3.40 35.59 37.15
N THR A 505 4.34 34.64 37.03
CA THR A 505 5.76 34.84 37.45
C THR A 505 6.52 35.65 36.39
N ILE A 506 7.48 36.46 36.88
CA ILE A 506 8.46 37.14 36.03
C ILE A 506 9.82 36.46 36.22
N TYR A 507 10.35 35.88 35.15
CA TYR A 507 11.69 35.28 35.08
C TYR A 507 12.71 36.32 34.62
N LYS A 508 13.75 36.55 35.42
CA LYS A 508 14.77 37.59 35.21
C LYS A 508 16.08 37.19 35.90
N ASP A 509 17.20 37.82 35.55
CA ASP A 509 18.54 37.54 36.09
C ASP A 509 19.00 38.52 37.20
N PHE A 510 18.24 39.52 37.50
CA PHE A 510 18.58 40.61 38.44
C PHE A 510 17.63 40.71 39.62
#